data_384d3f1cfb6bb881475fa08c6ca50d7b
#
_entry.id   384d3f1cfb6bb881475fa08c6ca50d7b
#
_cell.length_a   1.000
_cell.length_b   1.000
_cell.length_c   1.000
_cell.angle_alpha   90.00
_cell.angle_beta   90.00
_cell.angle_gamma   90.00
#
_symmetry.space_group_name_H-M   'P 1'
#
loop_
_entity.id
_entity.type
_entity.pdbx_description
1 polymer ?
#
loop_
_entity_poly.entity_id
_entity_poly.type
_entity_poly.pdbx_seq_one_letter_code
_entity_poly.pdbx_strand_id
1 'polypeptide(L)'
;EIPVNERPEIDQWIISELNTLIANVDAYYADYEPTKAARAISDFVQENLSNWYVRLCRRRFWKGDYAQDKIAAYQTLYTCLVTVAKLSAPIAPFFMDKLYRDLTQATGSESFESVHLAEFPKMVENFVDKSLESKMMKAQTVSSLVLSLRKKEMIKVRQPLQRVMIPVLDDNQRAEIEAVSDLIKAEVNVKEVELLDDASGVLVKQIKPNFKTLGPRFGKDMGLISKEIQNFSQEQIAKLERDSELVIDIAGKSITLSLDDVEISSQDIEGWLVANSNGITVALDITIS
;
A
#
# COMPACT_ATOMS: atom_id res chain seq x y z
N GLU A 1 29.19 7.91 3.60
CA GLU A 1 27.78 7.49 3.43
C GLU A 1 26.86 8.65 3.81
N ILE A 2 25.81 8.89 2.99
CA ILE A 2 24.83 9.94 3.27
C ILE A 2 23.90 9.45 4.36
N PRO A 3 23.72 10.20 5.47
CA PRO A 3 22.78 9.83 6.52
C PRO A 3 21.34 9.68 5.98
N VAL A 4 20.55 8.73 6.51
CA VAL A 4 19.20 8.45 6.00
C VAL A 4 18.29 9.67 6.07
N ASN A 5 18.37 10.43 7.16
CA ASN A 5 17.58 11.65 7.37
C ASN A 5 17.95 12.83 6.44
N GLU A 6 19.07 12.75 5.73
CA GLU A 6 19.49 13.73 4.72
C GLU A 6 19.14 13.30 3.29
N ARG A 7 18.63 12.06 3.13
CA ARG A 7 18.19 11.55 1.83
C ARG A 7 16.80 12.08 1.47
N PRO A 8 16.43 12.11 0.18
CA PRO A 8 15.06 12.40 -0.23
C PRO A 8 14.01 11.54 0.48
N GLU A 9 12.80 12.08 0.64
CA GLU A 9 11.70 11.42 1.37
C GLU A 9 11.38 10.02 0.83
N ILE A 10 11.50 9.81 -0.48
CA ILE A 10 11.28 8.48 -1.10
C ILE A 10 12.34 7.45 -0.67
N ASP A 11 13.56 7.87 -0.40
CA ASP A 11 14.62 7.02 0.14
C ASP A 11 14.35 6.70 1.62
N GLN A 12 13.90 7.70 2.38
CA GLN A 12 13.51 7.53 3.78
C GLN A 12 12.31 6.57 3.91
N TRP A 13 11.33 6.70 3.00
CA TRP A 13 10.19 5.79 2.95
C TRP A 13 10.59 4.34 2.76
N ILE A 14 11.40 4.03 1.74
CA ILE A 14 11.75 2.62 1.48
C ILE A 14 12.65 2.03 2.59
N ILE A 15 13.45 2.85 3.25
CA ILE A 15 14.23 2.43 4.44
C ILE A 15 13.30 2.21 5.64
N SER A 16 12.25 3.00 5.83
CA SER A 16 11.24 2.75 6.86
C SER A 16 10.52 1.42 6.61
N GLU A 17 10.03 1.18 5.40
CA GLU A 17 9.41 -0.09 5.00
C GLU A 17 10.34 -1.28 5.20
N LEU A 18 11.63 -1.11 4.88
CA LEU A 18 12.65 -2.14 5.10
C LEU A 18 12.80 -2.48 6.59
N ASN A 19 12.82 -1.48 7.46
CA ASN A 19 12.93 -1.70 8.91
C ASN A 19 11.66 -2.34 9.47
N THR A 20 10.50 -1.98 8.98
CA THR A 20 9.22 -2.67 9.29
C THR A 20 9.26 -4.14 8.83
N LEU A 21 9.79 -4.40 7.63
CA LEU A 21 9.99 -5.77 7.13
C LEU A 21 10.93 -6.57 8.03
N ILE A 22 12.07 -6.01 8.44
CA ILE A 22 13.04 -6.68 9.34
C ILE A 22 12.32 -7.15 10.60
N ALA A 23 11.57 -6.27 11.27
CA ALA A 23 10.84 -6.60 12.50
C ALA A 23 9.82 -7.73 12.28
N ASN A 24 9.04 -7.66 11.20
CA ASN A 24 8.05 -8.67 10.87
C ASN A 24 8.68 -10.04 10.56
N VAL A 25 9.75 -10.05 9.76
CA VAL A 25 10.44 -11.30 9.37
C VAL A 25 11.11 -11.95 10.56
N ASP A 26 11.73 -11.16 11.44
CA ASP A 26 12.33 -11.66 12.70
C ASP A 26 11.26 -12.34 13.57
N ALA A 27 10.12 -11.69 13.77
CA ALA A 27 8.99 -12.26 14.50
C ALA A 27 8.45 -13.53 13.85
N TYR A 28 8.29 -13.57 12.52
CA TYR A 28 7.81 -14.76 11.82
C TYR A 28 8.76 -15.95 11.92
N TYR A 29 10.07 -15.71 11.86
CA TYR A 29 11.04 -16.79 12.07
C TYR A 29 11.06 -17.28 13.52
N ALA A 30 10.92 -16.37 14.50
CA ALA A 30 10.81 -16.74 15.91
C ALA A 30 9.56 -17.60 16.19
N ASP A 31 8.45 -17.34 15.49
CA ASP A 31 7.20 -18.08 15.59
C ASP A 31 7.15 -19.35 14.69
N TYR A 32 8.27 -19.71 14.05
CA TYR A 32 8.32 -20.84 13.10
C TYR A 32 7.37 -20.72 11.91
N GLU A 33 7.17 -19.50 11.39
CA GLU A 33 6.28 -19.19 10.27
C GLU A 33 7.04 -18.76 9.00
N PRO A 34 7.90 -19.63 8.43
CA PRO A 34 8.75 -19.27 7.28
C PRO A 34 7.94 -18.85 6.03
N THR A 35 6.73 -19.36 5.88
CA THR A 35 5.84 -18.98 4.78
C THR A 35 5.39 -17.53 4.89
N LYS A 36 5.11 -17.03 6.10
CA LYS A 36 4.78 -15.62 6.32
C LYS A 36 5.98 -14.73 6.06
N ALA A 37 7.16 -15.14 6.55
CA ALA A 37 8.41 -14.45 6.27
C ALA A 37 8.69 -14.34 4.76
N ALA A 38 8.58 -15.45 4.03
CA ALA A 38 8.79 -15.47 2.57
C ALA A 38 7.83 -14.54 1.81
N ARG A 39 6.55 -14.55 2.20
CA ARG A 39 5.54 -13.66 1.58
C ARG A 39 5.83 -12.19 1.87
N ALA A 40 6.11 -11.83 3.11
CA ALA A 40 6.44 -10.46 3.47
C ALA A 40 7.66 -9.93 2.71
N ILE A 41 8.71 -10.75 2.55
CA ILE A 41 9.89 -10.39 1.76
C ILE A 41 9.52 -10.23 0.27
N SER A 42 8.74 -11.18 -0.28
CA SER A 42 8.29 -11.13 -1.67
C SER A 42 7.47 -9.88 -1.96
N ASP A 43 6.51 -9.56 -1.09
CA ASP A 43 5.65 -8.39 -1.22
C ASP A 43 6.47 -7.09 -1.16
N PHE A 44 7.41 -6.97 -0.22
CA PHE A 44 8.31 -5.82 -0.16
C PHE A 44 9.14 -5.67 -1.43
N VAL A 45 9.76 -6.76 -1.91
CA VAL A 45 10.61 -6.72 -3.10
C VAL A 45 9.82 -6.36 -4.35
N GLN A 46 8.63 -6.95 -4.51
CA GLN A 46 7.81 -6.74 -5.70
C GLN A 46 7.10 -5.39 -5.65
N GLU A 47 6.33 -5.12 -4.59
CA GLU A 47 5.44 -3.96 -4.56
C GLU A 47 6.19 -2.69 -4.14
N ASN A 48 6.95 -2.71 -3.05
CA ASN A 48 7.59 -1.49 -2.54
C ASN A 48 8.90 -1.18 -3.26
N LEU A 49 9.82 -2.15 -3.35
CA LEU A 49 11.14 -1.91 -3.90
C LEU A 49 11.13 -1.80 -5.43
N SER A 50 10.61 -2.81 -6.15
CA SER A 50 10.65 -2.88 -7.61
C SER A 50 9.61 -1.97 -8.26
N ASN A 51 8.31 -2.20 -7.95
CA ASN A 51 7.20 -1.54 -8.62
C ASN A 51 7.07 -0.05 -8.24
N TRP A 52 7.60 0.35 -7.09
CA TRP A 52 7.53 1.75 -6.64
C TRP A 52 8.90 2.40 -6.57
N TYR A 53 9.76 2.02 -5.63
CA TYR A 53 11.01 2.73 -5.40
C TYR A 53 11.91 2.79 -6.66
N VAL A 54 12.27 1.63 -7.20
CA VAL A 54 13.18 1.57 -8.37
C VAL A 54 12.55 2.24 -9.59
N ARG A 55 11.26 2.04 -9.83
CA ARG A 55 10.56 2.64 -10.96
C ARG A 55 10.47 4.16 -10.86
N LEU A 56 10.11 4.71 -9.70
CA LEU A 56 10.03 6.15 -9.47
C LEU A 56 11.42 6.82 -9.49
N CYS A 57 12.42 6.14 -8.94
CA CYS A 57 13.81 6.61 -8.91
C CYS A 57 14.59 6.35 -10.21
N ARG A 58 13.94 5.79 -11.24
CA ARG A 58 14.63 5.38 -12.48
C ARG A 58 15.51 6.48 -13.09
N ARG A 59 15.03 7.72 -13.10
CA ARG A 59 15.81 8.87 -13.63
C ARG A 59 17.03 9.16 -12.80
N ARG A 60 16.98 8.99 -11.47
CA ARG A 60 18.10 9.19 -10.55
C ARG A 60 19.21 8.16 -10.82
N PHE A 61 18.87 6.92 -11.16
CA PHE A 61 19.84 5.88 -11.49
C PHE A 61 20.50 6.09 -12.86
N TRP A 62 19.73 6.45 -13.90
CA TRP A 62 20.22 6.42 -15.28
C TRP A 62 20.68 7.76 -15.83
N LYS A 63 20.19 8.90 -15.31
CA LYS A 63 20.48 10.23 -15.83
C LYS A 63 21.25 11.08 -14.83
N GLY A 64 21.94 12.12 -15.36
CA GLY A 64 22.65 13.12 -14.56
C GLY A 64 24.02 12.68 -14.05
N ASP A 65 24.72 13.63 -13.48
CA ASP A 65 26.04 13.46 -12.87
C ASP A 65 25.93 12.69 -11.54
N TYR A 66 27.04 12.24 -11.00
CA TYR A 66 27.13 11.61 -9.70
C TYR A 66 26.96 12.65 -8.56
N ALA A 67 25.81 13.31 -8.54
CA ALA A 67 25.42 14.22 -7.46
C ALA A 67 24.94 13.45 -6.21
N GLN A 68 24.82 14.18 -5.11
CA GLN A 68 24.41 13.63 -3.81
C GLN A 68 23.09 12.83 -3.89
N ASP A 69 22.12 13.33 -4.65
CA ASP A 69 20.83 12.64 -4.87
C ASP A 69 20.99 11.26 -5.51
N LYS A 70 21.84 11.16 -6.53
CA LYS A 70 22.12 9.87 -7.19
C LYS A 70 22.86 8.90 -6.27
N ILE A 71 23.82 9.41 -5.50
CA ILE A 71 24.56 8.60 -4.52
C ILE A 71 23.61 8.09 -3.44
N ALA A 72 22.70 8.94 -2.93
CA ALA A 72 21.67 8.53 -1.97
C ALA A 72 20.80 7.39 -2.50
N ALA A 73 20.35 7.49 -3.76
CA ALA A 73 19.55 6.45 -4.40
C ALA A 73 20.28 5.10 -4.49
N TYR A 74 21.56 5.11 -4.90
CA TYR A 74 22.38 3.89 -4.96
C TYR A 74 22.64 3.29 -3.58
N GLN A 75 22.97 4.11 -2.59
CA GLN A 75 23.18 3.66 -1.21
C GLN A 75 21.91 3.04 -0.63
N THR A 76 20.75 3.65 -0.89
CA THR A 76 19.45 3.15 -0.44
C THR A 76 19.12 1.81 -1.10
N LEU A 77 19.28 1.70 -2.42
CA LEU A 77 19.05 0.44 -3.14
C LEU A 77 19.99 -0.67 -2.67
N TYR A 78 21.27 -0.34 -2.49
CA TYR A 78 22.27 -1.27 -1.95
C TYR A 78 21.87 -1.80 -0.58
N THR A 79 21.49 -0.92 0.35
CA THR A 79 21.02 -1.29 1.68
C THR A 79 19.83 -2.24 1.60
N CYS A 80 18.84 -1.93 0.74
CA CYS A 80 17.68 -2.80 0.55
C CYS A 80 18.08 -4.19 0.04
N LEU A 81 18.94 -4.26 -0.98
CA LEU A 81 19.31 -5.53 -1.60
C LEU A 81 20.14 -6.42 -0.66
N VAL A 82 21.11 -5.86 0.05
CA VAL A 82 21.92 -6.61 1.02
C VAL A 82 21.06 -7.11 2.18
N THR A 83 20.16 -6.27 2.68
CA THR A 83 19.24 -6.66 3.76
C THR A 83 18.28 -7.77 3.30
N VAL A 84 17.69 -7.65 2.11
CA VAL A 84 16.84 -8.69 1.52
C VAL A 84 17.61 -10.00 1.36
N ALA A 85 18.88 -9.97 0.93
CA ALA A 85 19.70 -11.16 0.84
C ALA A 85 19.89 -11.84 2.21
N LYS A 86 20.17 -11.05 3.27
CA LYS A 86 20.31 -11.56 4.64
C LYS A 86 18.98 -12.14 5.17
N LEU A 87 17.85 -11.44 4.98
CA LEU A 87 16.52 -11.91 5.43
C LEU A 87 16.07 -13.18 4.70
N SER A 88 16.42 -13.33 3.43
CA SER A 88 15.99 -14.44 2.58
C SER A 88 16.94 -15.64 2.60
N ALA A 89 18.12 -15.51 3.19
CA ALA A 89 19.13 -16.60 3.23
C ALA A 89 18.61 -17.92 3.80
N PRO A 90 17.76 -17.94 4.84
CA PRO A 90 17.17 -19.20 5.33
C PRO A 90 16.25 -19.91 4.34
N ILE A 91 15.68 -19.18 3.38
CA ILE A 91 14.71 -19.70 2.40
C ILE A 91 15.37 -20.06 1.07
N ALA A 92 16.28 -19.20 0.59
CA ALA A 92 16.95 -19.36 -0.70
C ALA A 92 18.49 -19.27 -0.55
N PRO A 93 19.13 -20.18 0.20
CA PRO A 93 20.50 -20.04 0.68
C PRO A 93 21.52 -19.81 -0.44
N PHE A 94 21.46 -20.56 -1.53
CA PHE A 94 22.47 -20.48 -2.59
C PHE A 94 22.35 -19.19 -3.41
N PHE A 95 21.13 -18.80 -3.76
CA PHE A 95 20.91 -17.59 -4.54
C PHE A 95 21.24 -16.34 -3.73
N MET A 96 20.86 -16.31 -2.44
CA MET A 96 21.11 -15.16 -1.58
C MET A 96 22.59 -15.01 -1.22
N ASP A 97 23.31 -16.11 -1.08
CA ASP A 97 24.78 -16.06 -0.89
C ASP A 97 25.48 -15.48 -2.13
N LYS A 98 25.04 -15.91 -3.32
CA LYS A 98 25.59 -15.34 -4.56
C LYS A 98 25.26 -13.84 -4.69
N LEU A 99 24.02 -13.45 -4.47
CA LEU A 99 23.62 -12.03 -4.52
C LEU A 99 24.40 -11.19 -3.51
N TYR A 100 24.53 -11.67 -2.28
CA TYR A 100 25.29 -11.00 -1.23
C TYR A 100 26.75 -10.80 -1.65
N ARG A 101 27.43 -11.85 -2.13
CA ARG A 101 28.82 -11.76 -2.59
C ARG A 101 28.98 -10.80 -3.76
N ASP A 102 28.10 -10.86 -4.77
CA ASP A 102 28.16 -9.98 -5.94
C ASP A 102 28.02 -8.50 -5.54
N LEU A 103 27.22 -8.19 -4.53
CA LEU A 103 27.04 -6.83 -4.03
C LEU A 103 28.22 -6.37 -3.13
N THR A 104 28.69 -7.24 -2.25
CA THR A 104 29.63 -6.86 -1.18
C THR A 104 31.10 -6.89 -1.62
N GLN A 105 31.46 -7.77 -2.57
CA GLN A 105 32.82 -7.82 -3.11
C GLN A 105 33.23 -6.51 -3.81
N ALA A 106 32.28 -5.88 -4.49
CA ALA A 106 32.54 -4.62 -5.20
C ALA A 106 32.69 -3.42 -4.25
N THR A 107 32.01 -3.45 -3.12
CA THR A 107 31.96 -2.31 -2.17
C THR A 107 32.92 -2.45 -1.01
N GLY A 108 33.28 -3.68 -0.60
CA GLY A 108 34.06 -3.95 0.59
C GLY A 108 33.39 -3.49 1.89
N SER A 109 32.07 -3.24 1.88
CA SER A 109 31.35 -2.67 3.01
C SER A 109 30.93 -3.67 4.07
N GLU A 110 30.96 -4.96 3.75
CA GLU A 110 30.60 -6.06 4.65
C GLU A 110 31.85 -6.85 5.04
N SER A 111 31.92 -7.24 6.31
CA SER A 111 33.07 -7.93 6.88
C SER A 111 33.11 -9.43 6.57
N PHE A 112 31.97 -10.02 6.20
CA PHE A 112 31.83 -11.45 5.98
C PHE A 112 31.80 -11.82 4.50
N GLU A 113 32.49 -12.90 4.15
CA GLU A 113 32.59 -13.40 2.77
C GLU A 113 31.34 -14.15 2.28
N SER A 114 30.43 -14.50 3.19
CA SER A 114 29.20 -15.24 2.91
C SER A 114 28.03 -14.65 3.72
N VAL A 115 26.84 -14.64 3.13
CA VAL A 115 25.60 -14.24 3.80
C VAL A 115 25.32 -15.11 5.05
N HIS A 116 25.76 -16.36 5.03
CA HIS A 116 25.55 -17.32 6.14
C HIS A 116 26.45 -17.08 7.34
N LEU A 117 27.48 -16.25 7.19
CA LEU A 117 28.36 -15.82 8.28
C LEU A 117 27.98 -14.42 8.79
N ALA A 118 27.17 -13.69 8.02
CA ALA A 118 26.73 -12.34 8.37
C ALA A 118 25.66 -12.38 9.48
N GLU A 119 25.66 -11.33 10.31
CA GLU A 119 24.62 -11.18 11.31
C GLU A 119 23.24 -10.97 10.66
N PHE A 120 22.20 -11.53 11.30
CA PHE A 120 20.82 -11.29 10.91
C PHE A 120 20.49 -9.81 11.13
N PRO A 121 19.77 -9.16 10.16
CA PRO A 121 19.46 -7.74 10.26
C PRO A 121 18.63 -7.43 11.50
N LYS A 122 18.92 -6.29 12.14
CA LYS A 122 18.13 -5.76 13.26
C LYS A 122 17.43 -4.48 12.84
N MET A 123 16.18 -4.35 13.25
CA MET A 123 15.42 -3.13 13.03
C MET A 123 16.07 -1.95 13.77
N VAL A 124 16.14 -0.81 13.10
CA VAL A 124 16.56 0.47 13.67
C VAL A 124 15.33 1.35 13.83
N GLU A 125 14.83 1.50 15.05
CA GLU A 125 13.58 2.22 15.36
C GLU A 125 13.55 3.64 14.80
N ASN A 126 14.67 4.35 14.87
CA ASN A 126 14.78 5.74 14.38
C ASN A 126 14.59 5.89 12.85
N PHE A 127 14.58 4.80 12.10
CA PHE A 127 14.33 4.81 10.67
C PHE A 127 12.88 4.45 10.32
N VAL A 128 12.06 4.10 11.32
CA VAL A 128 10.65 3.75 11.11
C VAL A 128 9.79 5.01 11.21
N ASP A 129 9.17 5.40 10.10
CA ASP A 129 8.21 6.49 10.02
C ASP A 129 6.84 5.97 9.54
N LYS A 130 5.97 5.63 10.47
CA LYS A 130 4.63 5.09 10.17
C LYS A 130 3.71 6.09 9.46
N SER A 131 3.92 7.39 9.67
CA SER A 131 3.17 8.43 8.95
C SER A 131 3.56 8.43 7.47
N LEU A 132 4.85 8.32 7.17
CA LEU A 132 5.36 8.26 5.80
C LEU A 132 4.94 6.95 5.10
N GLU A 133 5.02 5.80 5.78
CA GLU A 133 4.51 4.53 5.28
C GLU A 133 3.00 4.62 4.93
N SER A 134 2.18 5.23 5.82
CA SER A 134 0.74 5.43 5.61
C SER A 134 0.43 6.28 4.37
N LYS A 135 1.12 7.43 4.22
CA LYS A 135 0.97 8.31 3.05
C LYS A 135 1.29 7.58 1.74
N MET A 136 2.41 6.88 1.71
CA MET A 136 2.84 6.15 0.51
C MET A 136 1.93 4.96 0.19
N MET A 137 1.44 4.24 1.19
CA MET A 137 0.43 3.19 1.01
C MET A 137 -0.85 3.76 0.36
N LYS A 138 -1.30 4.96 0.77
CA LYS A 138 -2.45 5.63 0.14
C LYS A 138 -2.15 5.99 -1.31
N ALA A 139 -0.96 6.53 -1.61
CA ALA A 139 -0.55 6.79 -2.99
C ALA A 139 -0.55 5.52 -3.85
N GLN A 140 -0.06 4.40 -3.31
CA GLN A 140 -0.06 3.09 -3.97
C GLN A 140 -1.48 2.60 -4.23
N THR A 141 -2.35 2.67 -3.23
CA THR A 141 -3.74 2.21 -3.33
C THR A 141 -4.51 3.03 -4.37
N VAL A 142 -4.48 4.35 -4.27
CA VAL A 142 -5.14 5.25 -5.24
C VAL A 142 -4.63 4.99 -6.66
N SER A 143 -3.32 4.94 -6.84
CA SER A 143 -2.72 4.69 -8.16
C SER A 143 -3.12 3.34 -8.73
N SER A 144 -3.12 2.29 -7.92
CA SER A 144 -3.53 0.95 -8.33
C SER A 144 -5.00 0.92 -8.76
N LEU A 145 -5.90 1.56 -8.01
CA LEU A 145 -7.31 1.67 -8.35
C LEU A 145 -7.51 2.40 -9.69
N VAL A 146 -6.90 3.57 -9.86
CA VAL A 146 -7.01 4.35 -11.09
C VAL A 146 -6.44 3.60 -12.29
N LEU A 147 -5.28 2.95 -12.15
CA LEU A 147 -4.68 2.15 -13.22
C LEU A 147 -5.53 0.94 -13.58
N SER A 148 -6.20 0.32 -12.61
CA SER A 148 -7.15 -0.77 -12.83
C SER A 148 -8.37 -0.30 -13.62
N LEU A 149 -8.93 0.87 -13.30
CA LEU A 149 -10.03 1.50 -14.05
C LEU A 149 -9.61 1.82 -15.49
N ARG A 150 -8.43 2.42 -15.68
CA ARG A 150 -7.88 2.66 -17.02
C ARG A 150 -7.75 1.38 -17.84
N LYS A 151 -7.27 0.29 -17.21
CA LYS A 151 -7.12 -1.02 -17.85
C LYS A 151 -8.48 -1.60 -18.26
N LYS A 152 -9.48 -1.50 -17.40
CA LYS A 152 -10.86 -1.96 -17.67
C LYS A 152 -11.42 -1.29 -18.93
N GLU A 153 -11.20 0.00 -19.09
CA GLU A 153 -11.67 0.79 -20.23
C GLU A 153 -10.66 0.92 -21.37
N MET A 154 -9.56 0.14 -21.33
CA MET A 154 -8.48 0.15 -22.32
C MET A 154 -7.87 1.54 -22.58
N ILE A 155 -7.91 2.44 -21.60
CA ILE A 155 -7.32 3.78 -21.67
C ILE A 155 -5.83 3.69 -21.35
N LYS A 156 -4.97 4.05 -22.30
CA LYS A 156 -3.51 4.01 -22.09
C LYS A 156 -3.07 5.04 -21.04
N VAL A 157 -2.13 4.70 -20.16
CA VAL A 157 -1.64 5.60 -19.10
C VAL A 157 -1.08 6.91 -19.67
N ARG A 158 -0.42 6.90 -20.84
CA ARG A 158 0.09 8.12 -21.49
C ARG A 158 -0.98 9.05 -22.07
N GLN A 159 -2.24 8.64 -22.10
CA GLN A 159 -3.35 9.52 -22.44
C GLN A 159 -3.75 10.28 -21.17
N PRO A 160 -3.57 11.62 -21.11
CA PRO A 160 -3.95 12.38 -19.93
C PRO A 160 -5.46 12.38 -19.75
N LEU A 161 -5.91 12.27 -18.50
CA LEU A 161 -7.31 12.46 -18.13
C LEU A 161 -7.44 13.70 -17.25
N GLN A 162 -8.66 14.22 -17.12
CA GLN A 162 -8.88 15.48 -16.47
C GLN A 162 -8.63 15.39 -14.98
N ARG A 163 -9.34 14.50 -14.27
CA ARG A 163 -9.25 14.42 -12.82
C ARG A 163 -9.62 13.06 -12.26
N VAL A 164 -9.18 12.85 -11.03
CA VAL A 164 -9.67 11.79 -10.15
C VAL A 164 -10.26 12.44 -8.89
N MET A 165 -11.45 12.03 -8.50
CA MET A 165 -12.09 12.44 -7.24
C MET A 165 -11.90 11.34 -6.19
N ILE A 166 -11.58 11.74 -4.97
CA ILE A 166 -11.33 10.84 -3.86
C ILE A 166 -12.13 11.34 -2.66
N PRO A 167 -13.23 10.68 -2.29
CA PRO A 167 -13.90 10.95 -1.02
C PRO A 167 -12.97 10.67 0.15
N VAL A 168 -12.91 11.59 1.09
CA VAL A 168 -12.09 11.45 2.31
C VAL A 168 -13.01 11.28 3.51
N LEU A 169 -12.60 10.42 4.45
CA LEU A 169 -13.39 10.07 5.63
C LEU A 169 -13.14 11.03 6.80
N ASP A 170 -11.93 11.62 6.84
CA ASP A 170 -11.49 12.52 7.89
C ASP A 170 -10.35 13.45 7.42
N ASP A 171 -10.02 14.44 8.26
CA ASP A 171 -8.98 15.43 7.98
C ASP A 171 -7.58 14.80 7.90
N ASN A 172 -7.32 13.72 8.62
CA ASN A 172 -6.03 13.03 8.58
C ASN A 172 -5.83 12.36 7.21
N GLN A 173 -6.84 11.62 6.74
CA GLN A 173 -6.80 11.00 5.40
C GLN A 173 -6.65 12.07 4.31
N ARG A 174 -7.34 13.21 4.46
CA ARG A 174 -7.21 14.37 3.56
C ARG A 174 -5.77 14.84 3.49
N ALA A 175 -5.17 15.15 4.64
CA ALA A 175 -3.81 15.66 4.72
C ALA A 175 -2.77 14.67 4.14
N GLU A 176 -2.95 13.37 4.40
CA GLU A 176 -2.05 12.33 3.88
C GLU A 176 -2.14 12.19 2.36
N ILE A 177 -3.34 12.25 1.77
CA ILE A 177 -3.52 12.16 0.30
C ILE A 177 -3.05 13.46 -0.37
N GLU A 178 -3.32 14.63 0.23
CA GLU A 178 -2.80 15.92 -0.28
C GLU A 178 -1.28 15.91 -0.36
N ALA A 179 -0.60 15.41 0.66
CA ALA A 179 0.87 15.33 0.71
C ALA A 179 1.48 14.49 -0.44
N VAL A 180 0.75 13.50 -0.97
CA VAL A 180 1.20 12.63 -2.07
C VAL A 180 0.46 12.89 -3.39
N SER A 181 -0.34 13.96 -3.47
CA SER A 181 -1.17 14.30 -4.64
C SER A 181 -0.36 14.42 -5.93
N ASP A 182 0.79 15.10 -5.89
CA ASP A 182 1.64 15.26 -7.08
C ASP A 182 2.23 13.93 -7.55
N LEU A 183 2.56 13.05 -6.63
CA LEU A 183 3.02 11.69 -6.95
C LEU A 183 1.89 10.90 -7.64
N ILE A 184 0.67 10.95 -7.11
CA ILE A 184 -0.50 10.30 -7.71
C ILE A 184 -0.74 10.83 -9.11
N LYS A 185 -0.79 12.17 -9.29
CA LYS A 185 -0.99 12.81 -10.60
C LYS A 185 0.02 12.35 -11.63
N ALA A 186 1.29 12.32 -11.25
CA ALA A 186 2.37 11.89 -12.13
C ALA A 186 2.25 10.39 -12.50
N GLU A 187 1.87 9.56 -11.53
CA GLU A 187 1.79 8.11 -11.68
C GLU A 187 0.64 7.67 -12.59
N VAL A 188 -0.54 8.25 -12.39
CA VAL A 188 -1.74 7.86 -13.13
C VAL A 188 -2.08 8.79 -14.31
N ASN A 189 -1.25 9.80 -14.55
CA ASN A 189 -1.39 10.80 -15.62
C ASN A 189 -2.76 11.46 -15.65
N VAL A 190 -3.13 12.07 -14.53
CA VAL A 190 -4.30 12.95 -14.41
C VAL A 190 -3.83 14.38 -14.11
N LYS A 191 -4.60 15.37 -14.52
CA LYS A 191 -4.25 16.77 -14.28
C LYS A 191 -4.56 17.20 -12.85
N GLU A 192 -5.60 16.64 -12.25
CA GLU A 192 -6.10 17.05 -10.94
C GLU A 192 -6.47 15.86 -10.06
N VAL A 193 -6.19 15.98 -8.76
CA VAL A 193 -6.71 15.13 -7.69
C VAL A 193 -7.62 16.01 -6.84
N GLU A 194 -8.91 15.71 -6.84
CA GLU A 194 -9.94 16.44 -6.11
C GLU A 194 -10.39 15.63 -4.90
N LEU A 195 -10.26 16.19 -3.70
CA LEU A 195 -10.68 15.55 -2.46
C LEU A 195 -12.07 16.04 -2.07
N LEU A 196 -12.98 15.11 -1.83
CA LEU A 196 -14.38 15.41 -1.52
C LEU A 196 -14.68 14.99 -0.08
N ASP A 197 -15.52 15.77 0.60
CA ASP A 197 -16.11 15.34 1.86
C ASP A 197 -17.08 14.19 1.60
N ASP A 198 -17.11 13.19 2.49
CA ASP A 198 -17.93 11.99 2.34
C ASP A 198 -19.43 12.33 2.18
N ALA A 199 -19.87 13.43 2.78
CA ALA A 199 -21.25 13.97 2.67
C ALA A 199 -21.60 14.60 1.32
N SER A 200 -20.69 14.66 0.36
CA SER A 200 -20.89 15.36 -0.92
C SER A 200 -21.96 14.73 -1.83
N GLY A 201 -22.45 13.54 -1.49
CA GLY A 201 -23.48 12.83 -2.27
C GLY A 201 -23.07 12.46 -3.71
N VAL A 202 -21.80 12.67 -4.06
CA VAL A 202 -21.28 12.43 -5.41
C VAL A 202 -21.08 10.93 -5.68
N LEU A 203 -20.88 10.13 -4.63
CA LEU A 203 -20.69 8.70 -4.75
C LEU A 203 -21.73 7.94 -3.92
N VAL A 204 -22.55 7.16 -4.58
CA VAL A 204 -23.51 6.25 -3.93
C VAL A 204 -22.81 4.92 -3.68
N LYS A 205 -22.55 4.62 -2.42
CA LYS A 205 -21.98 3.33 -2.00
C LYS A 205 -23.10 2.29 -1.85
N GLN A 206 -22.80 1.07 -2.28
CA GLN A 206 -23.62 -0.12 -2.03
C GLN A 206 -22.87 -1.06 -1.11
N ILE A 207 -23.60 -1.73 -0.23
CA ILE A 207 -23.04 -2.70 0.72
C ILE A 207 -23.69 -4.05 0.53
N LYS A 208 -22.90 -5.11 0.57
CA LYS A 208 -23.36 -6.49 0.53
C LYS A 208 -22.77 -7.29 1.68
N PRO A 209 -23.50 -8.24 2.26
CA PRO A 209 -22.96 -9.11 3.30
C PRO A 209 -21.96 -10.09 2.73
N ASN A 210 -20.86 -10.31 3.45
CA ASN A 210 -19.90 -11.37 3.15
C ASN A 210 -20.36 -12.67 3.81
N PHE A 211 -20.94 -13.56 3.01
CA PHE A 211 -21.47 -14.84 3.51
C PHE A 211 -20.40 -15.79 4.05
N LYS A 212 -19.13 -15.62 3.67
CA LYS A 212 -18.03 -16.47 4.15
C LYS A 212 -17.69 -16.20 5.61
N THR A 213 -17.76 -14.95 6.04
CA THR A 213 -17.47 -14.54 7.42
C THR A 213 -18.73 -14.60 8.31
N LEU A 214 -19.86 -14.11 7.80
CA LEU A 214 -21.11 -14.04 8.55
C LEU A 214 -21.83 -15.40 8.66
N GLY A 215 -21.75 -16.25 7.64
CA GLY A 215 -22.44 -17.54 7.61
C GLY A 215 -22.12 -18.45 8.80
N PRO A 216 -20.85 -18.70 9.15
CA PRO A 216 -20.48 -19.51 10.30
C PRO A 216 -20.92 -18.92 11.65
N ARG A 217 -21.02 -17.57 11.75
CA ARG A 217 -21.38 -16.87 12.99
C ARG A 217 -22.88 -16.83 13.24
N PHE A 218 -23.70 -16.69 12.19
CA PHE A 218 -25.11 -16.34 12.33
C PHE A 218 -26.10 -17.33 11.69
N GLY A 219 -25.65 -18.27 10.89
CA GLY A 219 -26.43 -19.42 10.40
C GLY A 219 -27.85 -19.07 9.99
N LYS A 220 -28.85 -19.43 10.84
CA LYS A 220 -30.27 -19.25 10.56
C LYS A 220 -30.73 -17.78 10.50
N ASP A 221 -30.02 -16.88 11.15
CA ASP A 221 -30.36 -15.46 11.21
C ASP A 221 -29.80 -14.69 10.01
N MET A 222 -29.01 -15.35 9.14
CA MET A 222 -28.34 -14.73 7.97
C MET A 222 -29.29 -13.97 7.04
N GLY A 223 -30.53 -14.47 6.85
CA GLY A 223 -31.50 -13.81 5.99
C GLY A 223 -31.91 -12.42 6.49
N LEU A 224 -32.06 -12.29 7.81
CA LEU A 224 -32.40 -11.00 8.45
C LEU A 224 -31.21 -10.04 8.42
N ILE A 225 -30.02 -10.55 8.76
CA ILE A 225 -28.78 -9.78 8.75
C ILE A 225 -28.47 -9.27 7.34
N SER A 226 -28.57 -10.12 6.33
CA SER A 226 -28.35 -9.75 4.93
C SER A 226 -29.28 -8.62 4.48
N LYS A 227 -30.55 -8.70 4.84
CA LYS A 227 -31.53 -7.66 4.49
C LYS A 227 -31.24 -6.34 5.19
N GLU A 228 -30.83 -6.38 6.45
CA GLU A 228 -30.49 -5.18 7.21
C GLU A 228 -29.23 -4.50 6.63
N ILE A 229 -28.16 -5.28 6.37
CA ILE A 229 -26.94 -4.75 5.76
C ILE A 229 -27.23 -4.11 4.40
N GLN A 230 -28.05 -4.72 3.55
CA GLN A 230 -28.39 -4.16 2.24
C GLN A 230 -29.19 -2.84 2.32
N ASN A 231 -29.85 -2.57 3.44
CA ASN A 231 -30.61 -1.36 3.67
C ASN A 231 -29.82 -0.25 4.39
N PHE A 232 -28.53 -0.43 4.63
CA PHE A 232 -27.72 0.59 5.30
C PHE A 232 -27.78 1.93 4.54
N SER A 233 -27.95 3.00 5.32
CA SER A 233 -27.80 4.37 4.81
C SER A 233 -26.35 4.67 4.46
N GLN A 234 -26.11 5.68 3.63
CA GLN A 234 -24.75 6.15 3.31
C GLN A 234 -23.97 6.53 4.57
N GLU A 235 -24.63 7.10 5.58
CA GLU A 235 -24.04 7.44 6.87
C GLU A 235 -23.60 6.20 7.66
N GLN A 236 -24.37 5.11 7.64
CA GLN A 236 -24.02 3.86 8.30
C GLN A 236 -22.85 3.18 7.59
N ILE A 237 -22.80 3.22 6.27
CA ILE A 237 -21.68 2.70 5.48
C ILE A 237 -20.41 3.52 5.78
N ALA A 238 -20.49 4.85 5.77
CA ALA A 238 -19.38 5.74 6.08
C ALA A 238 -18.87 5.53 7.53
N LYS A 239 -19.79 5.32 8.48
CA LYS A 239 -19.44 5.02 9.88
C LYS A 239 -18.68 3.69 9.99
N LEU A 240 -19.15 2.65 9.31
CA LEU A 240 -18.49 1.33 9.31
C LEU A 240 -17.08 1.42 8.69
N GLU A 241 -16.90 2.19 7.62
CA GLU A 241 -15.58 2.40 7.01
C GLU A 241 -14.62 3.17 7.91
N ARG A 242 -15.10 4.20 8.60
CA ARG A 242 -14.29 5.04 9.50
C ARG A 242 -13.90 4.31 10.77
N ASP A 243 -14.89 3.70 11.43
CA ASP A 243 -14.73 3.12 12.75
C ASP A 243 -14.29 1.64 12.71
N SER A 244 -14.26 1.04 11.49
CA SER A 244 -13.98 -0.37 11.19
C SER A 244 -14.96 -1.38 11.82
N GLU A 245 -15.88 -0.90 12.65
CA GLU A 245 -16.91 -1.68 13.33
C GLU A 245 -18.22 -0.89 13.41
N LEU A 246 -19.34 -1.59 13.27
CA LEU A 246 -20.68 -1.03 13.47
C LEU A 246 -21.56 -1.99 14.26
N VAL A 247 -22.17 -1.49 15.32
CA VAL A 247 -23.15 -2.23 16.10
C VAL A 247 -24.54 -2.00 15.51
N ILE A 248 -25.25 -3.09 15.18
CA ILE A 248 -26.62 -3.09 14.68
C ILE A 248 -27.51 -3.95 15.58
N ASP A 249 -28.78 -3.57 15.73
CA ASP A 249 -29.75 -4.33 16.47
C ASP A 249 -30.70 -5.09 15.50
N ILE A 250 -30.66 -6.40 15.56
CA ILE A 250 -31.52 -7.25 14.74
C ILE A 250 -32.32 -8.19 15.66
N ALA A 251 -33.64 -8.12 15.60
CA ALA A 251 -34.55 -8.96 16.39
C ALA A 251 -34.23 -8.96 17.89
N GLY A 252 -33.79 -7.80 18.44
CA GLY A 252 -33.47 -7.63 19.86
C GLY A 252 -32.08 -8.15 20.27
N LYS A 253 -31.22 -8.46 19.31
CA LYS A 253 -29.83 -8.85 19.54
C LYS A 253 -28.91 -7.78 18.96
N SER A 254 -27.99 -7.29 19.75
CA SER A 254 -26.90 -6.42 19.29
C SER A 254 -25.82 -7.26 18.60
N ILE A 255 -25.51 -6.91 17.36
CA ILE A 255 -24.52 -7.60 16.52
C ILE A 255 -23.45 -6.58 16.12
N THR A 256 -22.19 -6.91 16.37
CA THR A 256 -21.06 -6.12 15.87
C THR A 256 -20.62 -6.65 14.51
N LEU A 257 -20.66 -5.80 13.50
CA LEU A 257 -20.14 -6.04 12.15
C LEU A 257 -18.78 -5.38 12.01
N SER A 258 -17.85 -6.06 11.36
CA SER A 258 -16.55 -5.52 10.94
C SER A 258 -16.51 -5.27 9.43
N LEU A 259 -15.48 -4.60 8.94
CA LEU A 259 -15.27 -4.42 7.50
C LEU A 259 -15.13 -5.75 6.73
N ASP A 260 -14.58 -6.79 7.35
CA ASP A 260 -14.46 -8.12 6.76
C ASP A 260 -15.81 -8.83 6.57
N ASP A 261 -16.83 -8.40 7.29
CA ASP A 261 -18.18 -8.96 7.23
C ASP A 261 -19.01 -8.42 6.07
N VAL A 262 -18.49 -7.45 5.33
CA VAL A 262 -19.21 -6.78 4.24
C VAL A 262 -18.33 -6.54 3.02
N GLU A 263 -18.98 -6.43 1.87
CA GLU A 263 -18.37 -5.97 0.62
C GLU A 263 -18.99 -4.62 0.26
N ILE A 264 -18.20 -3.55 0.34
CA ILE A 264 -18.63 -2.21 -0.04
C ILE A 264 -18.21 -1.96 -1.49
N SER A 265 -19.15 -1.57 -2.33
CA SER A 265 -18.93 -1.21 -3.72
C SER A 265 -19.56 0.15 -4.01
N SER A 266 -19.02 0.89 -4.96
CA SER A 266 -19.59 2.16 -5.39
C SER A 266 -20.38 1.96 -6.69
N GLN A 267 -21.49 2.66 -6.86
CA GLN A 267 -22.19 2.70 -8.14
C GLN A 267 -21.44 3.58 -9.13
N ASP A 268 -21.39 3.13 -10.38
CA ASP A 268 -20.90 3.97 -11.48
C ASP A 268 -21.82 5.17 -11.64
N ILE A 269 -21.25 6.38 -11.60
CA ILE A 269 -21.92 7.63 -11.93
C ILE A 269 -21.75 7.84 -13.44
N GLU A 270 -22.78 8.32 -14.12
CA GLU A 270 -22.69 8.56 -15.55
C GLU A 270 -21.52 9.50 -15.89
N GLY A 271 -20.58 9.02 -16.74
CA GLY A 271 -19.33 9.72 -17.09
C GLY A 271 -18.14 9.46 -16.14
N TRP A 272 -18.32 8.64 -15.09
CA TRP A 272 -17.28 8.35 -14.11
C TRP A 272 -17.09 6.85 -13.93
N LEU A 273 -15.84 6.46 -13.77
CA LEU A 273 -15.49 5.09 -13.36
C LEU A 273 -15.13 5.08 -11.88
N VAL A 274 -15.72 4.17 -11.14
CA VAL A 274 -15.52 4.09 -9.69
C VAL A 274 -14.88 2.77 -9.30
N ALA A 275 -13.94 2.80 -8.37
CA ALA A 275 -13.35 1.64 -7.73
C ALA A 275 -13.05 1.94 -6.27
N ASN A 276 -13.06 0.89 -5.42
CA ASN A 276 -12.68 1.00 -4.01
C ASN A 276 -11.79 -0.16 -3.59
N SER A 277 -10.93 0.11 -2.63
CA SER A 277 -10.11 -0.87 -1.92
C SER A 277 -9.57 -0.27 -0.63
N ASN A 278 -9.47 -1.07 0.43
CA ASN A 278 -8.85 -0.68 1.70
C ASN A 278 -9.39 0.66 2.27
N GLY A 279 -10.70 0.86 2.21
CA GLY A 279 -11.34 2.10 2.70
C GLY A 279 -11.12 3.34 1.83
N ILE A 280 -10.45 3.21 0.69
CA ILE A 280 -10.25 4.28 -0.29
C ILE A 280 -11.15 4.05 -1.49
N THR A 281 -11.92 5.05 -1.87
CA THR A 281 -12.71 5.07 -3.09
C THR A 281 -12.13 6.11 -4.06
N VAL A 282 -12.09 5.78 -5.33
CA VAL A 282 -11.69 6.71 -6.40
C VAL A 282 -12.77 6.78 -7.47
N ALA A 283 -13.04 7.96 -7.97
CA ALA A 283 -13.87 8.18 -9.15
C ALA A 283 -13.02 8.87 -10.23
N LEU A 284 -12.85 8.20 -11.35
CA LEU A 284 -12.03 8.66 -12.48
C LEU A 284 -12.90 9.29 -13.54
N ASP A 285 -12.63 10.56 -13.87
CA ASP A 285 -13.23 11.24 -15.00
C ASP A 285 -12.58 10.74 -16.29
N ILE A 286 -13.36 10.08 -17.13
CA ILE A 286 -12.90 9.51 -18.40
C ILE A 286 -13.06 10.46 -19.58
N THR A 287 -13.54 11.68 -19.37
CA THR A 287 -13.60 12.67 -20.44
C THR A 287 -12.18 12.96 -20.95
N ILE A 288 -12.01 12.83 -22.25
CA ILE A 288 -10.72 13.10 -22.90
C ILE A 288 -10.52 14.62 -22.90
N SER A 289 -9.40 15.01 -22.33
CA SER A 289 -9.00 16.43 -22.22
C SER A 289 -8.41 16.96 -23.53
#